data_8870894b8e6ab2b598d8bf40509554e3
#
_entry.id   8870894b8e6ab2b598d8bf40509554e3
#
_cell.length_a   1.000
_cell.length_b   1.000
_cell.length_c   1.000
_cell.angle_alpha   90.00
_cell.angle_beta   90.00
_cell.angle_gamma   90.00
#
_symmetry.space_group_name_H-M   'P 1'
#
loop_
_entity.id
_entity.type
_entity.pdbx_description
1 polymer ?
#
loop_
_entity_poly.entity_id
_entity_poly.type
_entity_poly.pdbx_seq_one_letter_code
_entity_poly.pdbx_strand_id
1 'polypeptide(L)'
;MKTKEARGITIISLVVTIVVLLILAGVSASLVIGNNNLFDKAKSTQKIQTIAGIKEALELEKADIQVERKTVNLENYLEQISTGKKNYDLSSTEKIDNKNAYIIINDQYKFLLKDKENGDVEITYEGVAVSGDLTLSSYDETYTYPNSGSFEITNNASGGELTVNSDTPNIATVSLDGNIVTVKPRYNSWKG
;
A
#
# COMPACT_ATOMS: atom_id res chain seq x y z
N MET A 1 -23.92 -0.18 -65.46
CA MET A 1 -23.88 -0.57 -64.01
C MET A 1 -22.58 -1.29 -63.75
N LYS A 2 -21.63 -0.71 -62.99
CA LYS A 2 -20.41 -1.41 -62.59
C LYS A 2 -20.68 -2.13 -61.26
N THR A 3 -20.72 -3.47 -61.33
CA THR A 3 -20.78 -4.32 -60.15
C THR A 3 -19.48 -4.17 -59.35
N LYS A 4 -19.55 -3.66 -58.12
CA LYS A 4 -18.44 -3.72 -57.19
C LYS A 4 -18.23 -5.17 -56.75
N GLU A 5 -17.11 -5.75 -57.20
CA GLU A 5 -16.65 -7.05 -56.68
C GLU A 5 -16.37 -6.92 -55.18
N ALA A 6 -17.14 -7.60 -54.38
CA ALA A 6 -16.88 -7.74 -52.95
C ALA A 6 -15.68 -8.72 -52.80
N ARG A 7 -14.48 -8.19 -52.56
CA ARG A 7 -13.29 -8.98 -52.20
C ARG A 7 -13.49 -9.56 -50.82
N GLY A 8 -13.87 -10.81 -50.72
CA GLY A 8 -13.95 -11.53 -49.46
C GLY A 8 -12.55 -11.66 -48.81
N ILE A 9 -12.50 -11.55 -47.50
CA ILE A 9 -11.28 -11.85 -46.73
C ILE A 9 -10.98 -13.34 -46.96
N THR A 10 -9.76 -13.65 -47.42
CA THR A 10 -9.33 -15.03 -47.59
C THR A 10 -9.17 -15.70 -46.22
N ILE A 11 -9.47 -17.00 -46.12
CA ILE A 11 -9.32 -17.81 -44.90
C ILE A 11 -7.90 -17.63 -44.31
N ILE A 12 -6.90 -17.53 -45.17
CA ILE A 12 -5.51 -17.31 -44.79
C ILE A 12 -5.34 -15.96 -44.06
N SER A 13 -5.93 -14.88 -44.58
CA SER A 13 -5.90 -13.58 -43.94
C SER A 13 -6.61 -13.58 -42.59
N LEU A 14 -7.71 -14.30 -42.47
CA LEU A 14 -8.43 -14.43 -41.19
C LEU A 14 -7.60 -15.19 -40.16
N VAL A 15 -6.96 -16.29 -40.54
CA VAL A 15 -6.11 -17.09 -39.64
C VAL A 15 -4.90 -16.25 -39.17
N VAL A 16 -4.24 -15.54 -40.07
CA VAL A 16 -3.11 -14.69 -39.74
C VAL A 16 -3.50 -13.59 -38.78
N THR A 17 -4.63 -12.93 -38.97
CA THR A 17 -5.09 -11.88 -38.05
C THR A 17 -5.42 -12.45 -36.67
N ILE A 18 -6.02 -13.61 -36.55
CA ILE A 18 -6.30 -14.27 -35.26
C ILE A 18 -4.99 -14.61 -34.54
N VAL A 19 -4.02 -15.19 -35.25
CA VAL A 19 -2.70 -15.53 -34.66
C VAL A 19 -1.98 -14.29 -34.17
N VAL A 20 -1.96 -13.20 -34.94
CA VAL A 20 -1.34 -11.94 -34.52
C VAL A 20 -2.06 -11.36 -33.29
N LEU A 21 -3.39 -11.39 -33.26
CA LEU A 21 -4.14 -10.92 -32.10
C LEU A 21 -3.88 -11.76 -30.83
N LEU A 22 -3.75 -13.08 -30.96
CA LEU A 22 -3.41 -13.96 -29.83
C LEU A 22 -2.00 -13.69 -29.30
N ILE A 23 -1.01 -13.45 -30.19
CA ILE A 23 0.35 -13.09 -29.79
C ILE A 23 0.34 -11.74 -29.05
N LEU A 24 -0.33 -10.72 -29.62
CA LEU A 24 -0.44 -9.41 -28.98
C LEU A 24 -1.16 -9.48 -27.63
N ALA A 25 -2.26 -10.24 -27.54
CA ALA A 25 -2.99 -10.45 -26.30
C ALA A 25 -2.10 -11.17 -25.25
N GLY A 26 -1.35 -12.20 -25.67
CA GLY A 26 -0.45 -12.93 -24.77
C GLY A 26 0.68 -12.06 -24.21
N VAL A 27 1.30 -11.22 -25.04
CA VAL A 27 2.34 -10.28 -24.58
C VAL A 27 1.76 -9.23 -23.65
N SER A 28 0.58 -8.68 -23.98
CA SER A 28 -0.09 -7.67 -23.14
C SER A 28 -0.47 -8.24 -21.77
N ALA A 29 -1.01 -9.47 -21.74
CA ALA A 29 -1.36 -10.15 -20.49
C ALA A 29 -0.10 -10.43 -19.63
N SER A 30 1.00 -10.84 -20.25
CA SER A 30 2.27 -11.12 -19.56
C SER A 30 2.87 -9.86 -18.90
N LEU A 31 2.68 -8.68 -19.49
CA LEU A 31 3.14 -7.41 -18.91
C LEU A 31 2.29 -6.96 -17.71
N VAL A 32 1.02 -7.37 -17.66
CA VAL A 32 0.10 -6.99 -16.58
C VAL A 32 0.16 -7.97 -15.41
N ILE A 33 0.34 -9.27 -15.68
CA ILE A 33 0.25 -10.36 -14.67
C ILE A 33 1.64 -10.83 -14.19
N GLY A 34 2.72 -10.44 -14.88
CA GLY A 34 4.08 -10.85 -14.51
C GLY A 34 4.53 -10.30 -13.16
N ASN A 35 5.39 -11.07 -12.44
CA ASN A 35 5.98 -10.73 -11.13
C ASN A 35 6.76 -9.39 -11.06
N ASN A 36 6.90 -8.70 -12.18
CA ASN A 36 7.47 -7.35 -12.28
C ASN A 36 6.39 -6.32 -12.64
N ASN A 37 5.32 -6.34 -11.92
CA ASN A 37 4.12 -5.57 -12.17
C ASN A 37 4.45 -4.07 -12.30
N LEU A 38 4.40 -3.51 -13.50
CA LEU A 38 4.64 -2.10 -13.77
C LEU A 38 3.68 -1.21 -12.97
N PHE A 39 2.47 -1.72 -12.68
CA PHE A 39 1.48 -1.04 -11.85
C PHE A 39 1.92 -0.96 -10.38
N ASP A 40 2.53 -2.00 -9.83
CA ASP A 40 3.02 -1.99 -8.44
C ASP A 40 4.22 -1.06 -8.30
N LYS A 41 5.10 -1.04 -9.30
CA LYS A 41 6.20 -0.08 -9.35
C LYS A 41 5.70 1.36 -9.49
N ALA A 42 4.68 1.60 -10.30
CA ALA A 42 4.07 2.91 -10.45
C ALA A 42 3.40 3.36 -9.15
N LYS A 43 2.65 2.48 -8.47
CA LYS A 43 2.04 2.77 -7.17
C LYS A 43 3.06 3.05 -6.08
N SER A 44 4.13 2.25 -5.99
CA SER A 44 5.20 2.48 -5.02
C SER A 44 5.95 3.78 -5.29
N THR A 45 6.21 4.12 -6.55
CA THR A 45 6.83 5.39 -6.93
C THR A 45 5.92 6.57 -6.58
N GLN A 46 4.62 6.47 -6.85
CA GLN A 46 3.65 7.48 -6.48
C GLN A 46 3.59 7.69 -4.96
N LYS A 47 3.59 6.60 -4.19
CA LYS A 47 3.64 6.65 -2.72
C LYS A 47 4.89 7.37 -2.22
N ILE A 48 6.06 7.05 -2.76
CA ILE A 48 7.33 7.71 -2.40
C ILE A 48 7.27 9.20 -2.71
N GLN A 49 6.75 9.59 -3.88
CA GLN A 49 6.60 10.99 -4.25
C GLN A 49 5.61 11.73 -3.34
N THR A 50 4.51 11.10 -2.96
CA THR A 50 3.54 11.69 -2.02
C THR A 50 4.18 11.92 -0.64
N ILE A 51 4.90 10.92 -0.11
CA ILE A 51 5.60 11.03 1.18
C ILE A 51 6.65 12.16 1.12
N ALA A 52 7.43 12.24 0.04
CA ALA A 52 8.41 13.29 -0.16
C ALA A 52 7.76 14.68 -0.20
N GLY A 53 6.66 14.83 -0.91
CA GLY A 53 5.91 16.09 -0.99
C GLY A 53 5.30 16.52 0.35
N ILE A 54 4.76 15.56 1.12
CA ILE A 54 4.27 15.86 2.48
C ILE A 54 5.44 16.31 3.38
N LYS A 55 6.57 15.58 3.33
CA LYS A 55 7.74 15.94 4.14
C LYS A 55 8.26 17.34 3.78
N GLU A 56 8.34 17.66 2.49
CA GLU A 56 8.72 19.00 2.02
C GLU A 56 7.76 20.07 2.55
N ALA A 57 6.45 19.84 2.48
CA ALA A 57 5.46 20.77 3.01
C ALA A 57 5.61 20.97 4.53
N LEU A 58 5.88 19.89 5.28
CA LEU A 58 6.16 19.97 6.72
C LEU A 58 7.45 20.75 7.03
N GLU A 59 8.51 20.58 6.22
CA GLU A 59 9.75 21.36 6.36
C GLU A 59 9.54 22.85 6.03
N LEU A 60 8.67 23.19 5.07
CA LEU A 60 8.31 24.58 4.77
C LEU A 60 7.58 25.26 5.95
N GLU A 61 6.64 24.55 6.60
CA GLU A 61 5.97 25.09 7.81
C GLU A 61 6.98 25.39 8.94
N LYS A 62 8.00 24.56 9.07
CA LYS A 62 9.11 24.79 10.00
C LYS A 62 9.91 26.06 9.63
N ALA A 63 10.20 26.23 8.34
CA ALA A 63 10.90 27.40 7.84
C ALA A 63 10.11 28.70 8.09
N ASP A 64 8.78 28.66 7.98
CA ASP A 64 7.92 29.81 8.26
C ASP A 64 8.05 30.30 9.71
N ILE A 65 8.13 29.39 10.68
CA ILE A 65 8.37 29.72 12.09
C ILE A 65 9.74 30.42 12.25
N GLN A 66 10.77 29.92 11.54
CA GLN A 66 12.12 30.50 11.60
C GLN A 66 12.16 31.92 10.99
N VAL A 67 11.42 32.17 9.91
CA VAL A 67 11.31 33.49 9.29
C VAL A 67 10.70 34.51 10.26
N GLU A 68 9.74 34.10 11.08
CA GLU A 68 9.17 34.91 12.15
C GLU A 68 10.13 35.13 13.34
N ARG A 69 11.36 34.62 13.25
CA ARG A 69 12.40 34.68 14.31
C ARG A 69 11.98 34.02 15.61
N LYS A 70 11.10 33.03 15.53
CA LYS A 70 10.69 32.19 16.65
C LYS A 70 11.60 30.96 16.73
N THR A 71 11.83 30.47 17.93
CA THR A 71 12.50 29.18 18.14
C THR A 71 11.55 28.07 17.73
N VAL A 72 12.01 27.17 16.87
CA VAL A 72 11.24 25.98 16.50
C VAL A 72 11.34 24.97 17.64
N ASN A 73 10.22 24.67 18.25
CA ASN A 73 10.04 23.59 19.22
C ASN A 73 8.77 22.81 18.86
N LEU A 74 8.57 21.67 19.50
CA LEU A 74 7.45 20.79 19.18
C LEU A 74 6.09 21.51 19.32
N GLU A 75 5.91 22.34 20.34
CA GLU A 75 4.65 23.02 20.62
C GLU A 75 4.29 24.05 19.54
N ASN A 76 5.22 24.99 19.25
CA ASN A 76 5.03 25.99 18.19
C ASN A 76 4.84 25.34 16.82
N TYR A 77 5.54 24.22 16.59
CA TYR A 77 5.43 23.51 15.32
C TYR A 77 4.08 22.82 15.18
N LEU A 78 3.56 22.17 16.24
CA LEU A 78 2.22 21.57 16.22
C LEU A 78 1.12 22.63 16.04
N GLU A 79 1.27 23.81 16.65
CA GLU A 79 0.35 24.92 16.44
C GLU A 79 0.37 25.39 14.97
N GLN A 80 1.55 25.58 14.39
CA GLN A 80 1.73 25.97 13.00
C GLN A 80 1.10 24.98 12.06
N ILE A 81 1.39 23.69 12.22
CA ILE A 81 0.80 22.65 11.36
C ILE A 81 -0.70 22.42 11.58
N SER A 82 -1.28 22.90 12.67
CA SER A 82 -2.73 22.80 12.93
C SER A 82 -3.52 23.95 12.30
N THR A 83 -2.93 25.14 12.19
CA THR A 83 -3.61 26.38 11.79
C THR A 83 -3.35 26.82 10.36
N GLY A 84 -2.26 26.35 9.72
CA GLY A 84 -1.83 26.77 8.39
C GLY A 84 -2.76 26.30 7.25
N LYS A 85 -2.77 27.03 6.13
CA LYS A 85 -3.39 26.58 4.87
C LYS A 85 -2.43 25.64 4.15
N LYS A 86 -2.80 24.37 3.98
CA LYS A 86 -1.88 23.31 3.56
C LYS A 86 -2.37 22.54 2.35
N ASN A 87 -1.42 21.94 1.63
CA ASN A 87 -1.69 20.97 0.57
C ASN A 87 -1.84 19.54 1.11
N TYR A 88 -1.98 19.38 2.44
CA TYR A 88 -2.20 18.11 3.12
C TYR A 88 -3.24 18.29 4.23
N ASP A 89 -3.90 17.21 4.60
CA ASP A 89 -4.85 17.17 5.72
C ASP A 89 -4.17 16.57 6.95
N LEU A 90 -4.14 17.34 8.06
CA LEU A 90 -3.68 16.84 9.35
C LEU A 90 -4.84 16.10 10.02
N SER A 91 -4.85 14.78 9.90
CA SER A 91 -5.96 13.95 10.38
C SER A 91 -5.94 13.77 11.90
N SER A 92 -4.77 13.60 12.50
CA SER A 92 -4.62 13.49 13.95
C SER A 92 -3.22 13.84 14.44
N THR A 93 -3.15 14.15 15.74
CA THR A 93 -1.90 14.41 16.47
C THR A 93 -1.94 13.66 17.80
N GLU A 94 -0.89 12.89 18.08
CA GLU A 94 -0.72 12.13 19.31
C GLU A 94 0.61 12.53 19.97
N LYS A 95 0.55 13.26 21.08
CA LYS A 95 1.74 13.58 21.88
C LYS A 95 2.19 12.34 22.64
N ILE A 96 3.45 11.93 22.43
CA ILE A 96 4.08 10.83 23.17
C ILE A 96 4.64 11.38 24.49
N ASP A 97 5.31 12.51 24.39
CA ASP A 97 5.90 13.24 25.52
C ASP A 97 6.09 14.73 25.15
N ASN A 98 6.84 15.46 25.96
CA ASN A 98 7.10 16.90 25.73
C ASN A 98 8.01 17.18 24.52
N LYS A 99 8.67 16.16 23.96
CA LYS A 99 9.65 16.29 22.87
C LYS A 99 9.27 15.49 21.63
N ASN A 100 8.33 14.57 21.75
CA ASN A 100 7.97 13.67 20.68
C ASN A 100 6.45 13.66 20.48
N ALA A 101 6.02 13.69 19.22
CA ALA A 101 4.65 13.51 18.83
C ALA A 101 4.54 12.73 17.53
N TYR A 102 3.49 11.93 17.38
CA TYR A 102 3.08 11.43 16.09
C TYR A 102 2.06 12.35 15.46
N ILE A 103 2.14 12.50 14.15
CA ILE A 103 1.09 13.11 13.33
C ILE A 103 0.67 12.14 12.24
N ILE A 104 -0.61 12.15 11.90
CA ILE A 104 -1.17 11.41 10.78
C ILE A 104 -1.66 12.41 9.75
N ILE A 105 -1.20 12.25 8.52
CA ILE A 105 -1.50 13.11 7.37
C ILE A 105 -2.33 12.31 6.36
N ASN A 106 -3.43 12.93 5.88
CA ASN A 106 -4.33 12.35 4.88
C ASN A 106 -4.85 10.95 5.31
N ASP A 107 -5.11 10.74 6.60
CA ASP A 107 -5.57 9.47 7.22
C ASP A 107 -4.66 8.26 6.95
N GLN A 108 -3.47 8.48 6.38
CA GLN A 108 -2.65 7.40 5.86
C GLN A 108 -1.18 7.47 6.29
N TYR A 109 -0.57 8.65 6.31
CA TYR A 109 0.87 8.78 6.46
C TYR A 109 1.25 9.20 7.88
N LYS A 110 1.96 8.31 8.61
CA LYS A 110 2.41 8.56 9.98
C LYS A 110 3.82 9.13 9.99
N PHE A 111 3.99 10.26 10.68
CA PHE A 111 5.28 10.89 10.89
C PHE A 111 5.55 11.05 12.39
N LEU A 112 6.80 10.86 12.77
CA LEU A 112 7.33 11.21 14.09
C LEU A 112 7.96 12.61 14.01
N LEU A 113 7.53 13.47 14.91
CA LEU A 113 8.13 14.77 15.17
C LEU A 113 8.97 14.68 16.44
N LYS A 114 10.23 15.07 16.37
CA LYS A 114 11.16 15.02 17.50
C LYS A 114 11.82 16.37 17.72
N ASP A 115 11.60 16.99 18.86
CA ASP A 115 12.27 18.21 19.26
C ASP A 115 13.75 17.94 19.57
N LYS A 116 14.64 18.64 18.87
CA LYS A 116 16.10 18.50 19.02
C LYS A 116 16.70 19.41 20.08
N GLU A 117 15.88 20.23 20.76
CA GLU A 117 16.34 21.22 21.77
C GLU A 117 17.31 22.28 21.25
N ASN A 118 17.65 22.28 19.99
CA ASN A 118 18.53 23.24 19.34
C ASN A 118 17.77 24.27 18.48
N GLY A 119 16.46 24.35 18.65
CA GLY A 119 15.59 25.18 17.83
C GLY A 119 15.19 24.52 16.50
N ASP A 120 15.21 23.21 16.46
CA ASP A 120 14.81 22.40 15.30
C ASP A 120 13.93 21.20 15.71
N VAL A 121 13.01 20.83 14.84
CA VAL A 121 12.18 19.64 14.95
C VAL A 121 12.51 18.70 13.79
N GLU A 122 12.96 17.50 14.13
CA GLU A 122 13.20 16.43 13.15
C GLU A 122 11.88 15.78 12.74
N ILE A 123 11.72 15.56 11.43
CA ILE A 123 10.53 14.97 10.83
C ILE A 123 10.91 13.64 10.19
N THR A 124 10.40 12.54 10.74
CA THR A 124 10.69 11.18 10.26
C THR A 124 9.42 10.49 9.83
N TYR A 125 9.41 9.91 8.64
CA TYR A 125 8.31 9.06 8.19
C TYR A 125 8.40 7.70 8.87
N GLU A 126 7.35 7.28 9.58
CA GLU A 126 7.30 6.03 10.36
C GLU A 126 6.47 4.94 9.67
N GLY A 127 5.81 5.25 8.57
CA GLY A 127 5.01 4.27 7.87
C GLY A 127 3.59 4.73 7.59
N VAL A 128 2.74 3.76 7.30
CA VAL A 128 1.31 4.01 7.08
C VAL A 128 0.59 3.93 8.42
N ALA A 129 -0.23 4.94 8.71
CA ALA A 129 -1.12 4.88 9.86
C ALA A 129 -2.17 3.80 9.59
N VAL A 130 -2.25 2.84 10.48
CA VAL A 130 -3.34 1.86 10.47
C VAL A 130 -4.38 2.38 11.46
N SER A 131 -5.45 2.95 10.92
CA SER A 131 -6.63 3.31 11.72
C SER A 131 -7.76 2.39 11.34
N GLY A 132 -8.39 1.77 12.32
CA GLY A 132 -9.52 0.86 12.12
C GLY A 132 -9.27 -0.53 12.71
N ASP A 133 -10.34 -1.30 12.81
CA ASP A 133 -10.30 -2.64 13.39
C ASP A 133 -10.05 -3.68 12.31
N LEU A 134 -9.16 -4.63 12.62
CA LEU A 134 -8.99 -5.85 11.87
C LEU A 134 -9.86 -6.93 12.52
N THR A 135 -10.81 -7.47 11.79
CA THR A 135 -11.66 -8.57 12.28
C THR A 135 -11.49 -9.81 11.41
N LEU A 136 -11.52 -10.97 12.06
CA LEU A 136 -11.50 -12.25 11.38
C LEU A 136 -12.91 -12.84 11.35
N SER A 137 -13.29 -13.45 10.24
CA SER A 137 -14.58 -14.18 10.15
C SER A 137 -14.59 -15.43 11.02
N SER A 138 -13.41 -15.98 11.33
CA SER A 138 -13.22 -17.16 12.16
C SER A 138 -11.96 -17.07 12.99
N TYR A 139 -12.00 -17.64 14.20
CA TYR A 139 -10.89 -17.82 15.13
C TYR A 139 -10.84 -19.30 15.54
N ASP A 140 -9.64 -19.84 15.78
CA ASP A 140 -9.43 -21.21 16.27
C ASP A 140 -9.95 -22.33 15.33
N GLU A 141 -9.79 -22.13 14.03
CA GLU A 141 -10.14 -23.14 13.04
C GLU A 141 -9.09 -24.25 12.96
N THR A 142 -9.57 -25.50 12.86
CA THR A 142 -8.71 -26.67 12.70
C THR A 142 -8.86 -27.28 11.31
N TYR A 143 -7.76 -27.34 10.56
CA TYR A 143 -7.71 -27.96 9.25
C TYR A 143 -6.79 -29.17 9.23
N THR A 144 -7.30 -30.30 8.74
CA THR A 144 -6.53 -31.56 8.65
C THR A 144 -6.25 -31.91 7.20
N TYR A 145 -5.00 -32.23 6.89
CA TYR A 145 -4.62 -32.70 5.56
C TYR A 145 -5.53 -33.85 5.07
N PRO A 146 -5.96 -33.87 3.80
CA PRO A 146 -5.60 -32.95 2.71
C PRO A 146 -6.48 -31.71 2.61
N ASN A 147 -7.41 -31.49 3.51
CA ASN A 147 -8.39 -30.41 3.43
C ASN A 147 -7.72 -29.07 3.71
N SER A 148 -8.00 -28.09 2.86
CA SER A 148 -7.66 -26.69 3.10
C SER A 148 -8.87 -25.93 3.61
N GLY A 149 -8.64 -24.84 4.33
CA GLY A 149 -9.69 -23.94 4.77
C GLY A 149 -9.36 -22.51 4.40
N SER A 150 -10.37 -21.67 4.43
CA SER A 150 -10.20 -20.24 4.23
C SER A 150 -11.10 -19.47 5.18
N PHE A 151 -10.63 -18.28 5.58
CA PHE A 151 -11.40 -17.32 6.35
C PHE A 151 -11.20 -15.93 5.78
N GLU A 152 -12.17 -15.06 6.00
CA GLU A 152 -12.14 -13.69 5.54
C GLU A 152 -11.62 -12.76 6.64
N ILE A 153 -10.77 -11.81 6.25
CA ILE A 153 -10.34 -10.72 7.09
C ILE A 153 -11.14 -9.48 6.67
N THR A 154 -11.93 -8.93 7.57
CA THR A 154 -12.51 -7.61 7.36
C THR A 154 -11.52 -6.58 7.86
N ASN A 155 -10.90 -5.89 6.92
CA ASN A 155 -9.94 -4.82 7.19
C ASN A 155 -10.64 -3.47 7.00
N ASN A 156 -11.09 -2.86 8.09
CA ASN A 156 -11.62 -1.49 8.10
C ASN A 156 -10.51 -0.45 8.30
N ALA A 157 -9.25 -0.90 8.40
CA ALA A 157 -8.12 0.00 8.53
C ALA A 157 -7.80 0.69 7.20
N SER A 158 -7.66 1.99 7.20
CA SER A 158 -7.18 2.74 6.06
C SER A 158 -5.65 2.68 6.01
N GLY A 159 -5.09 2.31 4.86
CA GLY A 159 -3.72 2.58 4.51
C GLY A 159 -2.65 1.54 4.89
N GLY A 160 -2.98 0.37 5.38
CA GLY A 160 -2.03 -0.72 5.62
C GLY A 160 -1.96 -1.74 4.47
N GLU A 161 -0.80 -2.36 4.26
CA GLU A 161 -0.70 -3.58 3.47
C GLU A 161 -0.95 -4.78 4.39
N LEU A 162 -1.94 -5.60 4.03
CA LEU A 162 -2.25 -6.80 4.77
C LEU A 162 -1.26 -7.90 4.39
N THR A 163 -0.58 -8.47 5.37
CA THR A 163 0.33 -9.61 5.18
C THR A 163 -0.04 -10.75 6.10
N VAL A 164 0.13 -11.98 5.63
CA VAL A 164 -0.09 -13.19 6.43
C VAL A 164 1.14 -14.08 6.38
N ASN A 165 1.51 -14.62 7.53
CA ASN A 165 2.63 -15.54 7.67
C ASN A 165 2.22 -16.75 8.50
N SER A 166 2.82 -17.90 8.21
CA SER A 166 2.69 -19.10 9.05
C SER A 166 3.88 -19.19 10.00
N ASP A 167 3.63 -19.31 11.29
CA ASP A 167 4.68 -19.54 12.30
C ASP A 167 5.32 -20.93 12.16
N THR A 168 4.61 -21.85 11.53
CA THR A 168 5.06 -23.23 11.30
C THR A 168 4.88 -23.62 9.83
N PRO A 169 5.67 -23.07 8.91
CA PRO A 169 5.49 -23.29 7.46
C PRO A 169 5.74 -24.73 7.01
N ASN A 170 6.36 -25.53 7.87
CA ASN A 170 6.53 -26.97 7.63
C ASN A 170 5.23 -27.77 7.86
N ILE A 171 4.31 -27.24 8.67
CA ILE A 171 3.02 -27.88 8.99
C ILE A 171 1.94 -27.36 8.06
N ALA A 172 1.89 -26.05 7.84
CA ALA A 172 0.90 -25.42 6.96
C ALA A 172 1.48 -24.20 6.25
N THR A 173 1.00 -23.95 5.05
CA THR A 173 1.25 -22.71 4.33
C THR A 173 0.01 -21.85 4.33
N VAL A 174 0.20 -20.53 4.36
CA VAL A 174 -0.87 -19.55 4.26
C VAL A 174 -0.66 -18.70 3.02
N SER A 175 -1.74 -18.28 2.39
CA SER A 175 -1.74 -17.32 1.29
C SER A 175 -2.89 -16.34 1.46
N LEU A 176 -2.67 -15.12 1.02
CA LEU A 176 -3.66 -14.04 1.04
C LEU A 176 -4.02 -13.67 -0.40
N ASP A 177 -5.31 -13.60 -0.68
CA ASP A 177 -5.87 -13.11 -1.94
C ASP A 177 -6.98 -12.11 -1.62
N GLY A 178 -6.72 -10.83 -1.83
CA GLY A 178 -7.57 -9.76 -1.33
C GLY A 178 -7.70 -9.82 0.19
N ASN A 179 -8.90 -10.10 0.68
CA ASN A 179 -9.21 -10.26 2.11
C ASN A 179 -9.38 -11.73 2.52
N ILE A 180 -9.12 -12.67 1.64
CA ILE A 180 -9.29 -14.09 1.91
C ILE A 180 -7.95 -14.73 2.24
N VAL A 181 -7.84 -15.26 3.45
CA VAL A 181 -6.69 -16.07 3.89
C VAL A 181 -7.01 -17.54 3.64
N THR A 182 -6.16 -18.20 2.89
CA THR A 182 -6.26 -19.65 2.65
C THR A 182 -5.15 -20.36 3.40
N VAL A 183 -5.52 -21.37 4.20
CA VAL A 183 -4.61 -22.25 4.94
C VAL A 183 -4.56 -23.62 4.25
N LYS A 184 -3.35 -24.05 3.88
CA LYS A 184 -3.11 -25.38 3.29
C LYS A 184 -2.18 -26.19 4.19
N PRO A 185 -2.70 -27.21 4.90
CA PRO A 185 -1.88 -28.14 5.66
C PRO A 185 -0.91 -28.90 4.74
N ARG A 186 0.30 -29.15 5.21
CA ARG A 186 1.28 -29.97 4.50
C ARG A 186 1.24 -31.41 5.01
N TYR A 187 1.45 -32.35 4.10
CA TYR A 187 1.66 -33.73 4.49
C TYR A 187 3.00 -33.85 5.22
N ASN A 188 2.94 -34.14 6.51
CA ASN A 188 4.13 -34.56 7.28
C ASN A 188 4.19 -36.09 7.28
N SER A 189 5.08 -36.66 6.47
CA SER A 189 5.45 -38.06 6.64
C SER A 189 6.30 -38.17 7.89
N TRP A 190 5.69 -38.38 9.02
CA TRP A 190 6.41 -38.96 10.18
C TRP A 190 6.87 -40.33 9.76
N LYS A 191 8.15 -40.50 9.50
CA LYS A 191 8.77 -41.82 9.55
C LYS A 191 8.91 -42.16 11.02
N GLY A 192 7.99 -43.05 11.50
CA GLY A 192 8.14 -43.72 12.78
C GLY A 192 9.34 -44.66 12.77
#